data_a0fb9610458cb41b6c031d5989c0a632
#
_entry.id   a0fb9610458cb41b6c031d5989c0a632
#
_cell.length_a   1.000
_cell.length_b   1.000
_cell.length_c   1.000
_cell.angle_alpha   90.00
_cell.angle_beta   90.00
_cell.angle_gamma   90.00
#
_symmetry.space_group_name_H-M   'P 1'
#
loop_
_entity.id
_entity.type
_entity.pdbx_description
1 polymer ?
#
loop_
_entity_poly.entity_id
_entity_poly.type
_entity_poly.pdbx_seq_one_letter_code
_entity_poly.pdbx_strand_id
1 'polypeptide(L)'
;MRKVALLGNPDTKRTDYFRQAAKKASLPICFVDWNDWGKQWGSFPETGLFLKIDPPLWKSCSLGELDSLIGDYKRKLDKLAGMADTYKIQYFNHPLAIEGLLDKRVCKKKLCQKGLPVTESLEEEGEEEPNLLSVEMLLERMEKCDIHQVFIKPVIGSGAAGVSAFRWQPRSGKMVLYTCSLEQEGIGLVNTKRLRRFTEPEQIVSLLNRLLNLDCIVERWYAKGEYQGYSYDLRAVVQEDNVDFLLARLSKGPITNLHLNNHPMEAGM
;
A
#
# COMPACT_ATOMS: atom_id res chain seq x y z
N MET A 1 25.24 -14.09 21.44
CA MET A 1 24.77 -13.86 20.05
C MET A 1 23.29 -13.48 20.11
N ARG A 2 22.88 -12.38 19.48
CA ARG A 2 21.44 -12.00 19.46
C ARG A 2 20.63 -13.04 18.71
N LYS A 3 19.42 -13.35 19.18
CA LYS A 3 18.50 -14.22 18.44
C LYS A 3 17.78 -13.42 17.34
N VAL A 4 17.54 -14.06 16.22
CA VAL A 4 16.71 -13.48 15.14
C VAL A 4 15.28 -13.98 15.33
N ALA A 5 14.32 -13.07 15.24
CA ALA A 5 12.90 -13.39 15.30
C ALA A 5 12.12 -12.78 14.15
N LEU A 6 11.06 -13.46 13.75
CA LEU A 6 10.06 -12.99 12.84
C LEU A 6 8.74 -12.81 13.61
N LEU A 7 8.24 -11.59 13.65
CA LEU A 7 6.85 -11.30 14.02
C LEU A 7 6.00 -11.33 12.77
N GLY A 8 5.03 -12.23 12.69
CA GLY A 8 4.25 -12.42 11.46
C GLY A 8 3.04 -13.31 11.67
N ASN A 9 2.56 -13.89 10.59
CA ASN A 9 1.44 -14.82 10.59
C ASN A 9 1.94 -16.21 10.17
N PRO A 10 1.53 -17.29 10.84
CA PRO A 10 2.16 -18.62 10.67
C PRO A 10 2.02 -19.19 9.26
N ASP A 11 0.86 -19.02 8.63
CA ASP A 11 0.47 -19.69 7.39
C ASP A 11 0.56 -18.76 6.17
N THR A 12 1.66 -18.02 6.03
CA THR A 12 1.87 -17.14 4.89
C THR A 12 3.11 -17.53 4.08
N LYS A 13 3.04 -17.38 2.75
CA LYS A 13 4.20 -17.55 1.87
C LYS A 13 5.40 -16.72 2.32
N ARG A 14 5.18 -15.53 2.89
CA ARG A 14 6.23 -14.64 3.40
C ARG A 14 6.96 -15.28 4.57
N THR A 15 6.22 -15.81 5.52
CA THR A 15 6.76 -16.56 6.67
C THR A 15 7.54 -17.79 6.21
N ASP A 16 6.99 -18.55 5.27
CA ASP A 16 7.66 -19.74 4.73
C ASP A 16 8.96 -19.41 4.01
N TYR A 17 8.97 -18.37 3.16
CA TYR A 17 10.19 -17.93 2.50
C TYR A 17 11.26 -17.46 3.49
N PHE A 18 10.87 -16.75 4.54
CA PHE A 18 11.81 -16.32 5.57
C PHE A 18 12.39 -17.52 6.33
N ARG A 19 11.56 -18.49 6.71
CA ARG A 19 12.01 -19.74 7.35
C ARG A 19 12.97 -20.54 6.46
N GLN A 20 12.65 -20.66 5.17
CA GLN A 20 13.51 -21.34 4.21
C GLN A 20 14.86 -20.63 4.03
N ALA A 21 14.86 -19.31 3.91
CA ALA A 21 16.08 -18.53 3.81
C ALA A 21 16.95 -18.66 5.06
N ALA A 22 16.35 -18.58 6.25
CA ALA A 22 17.05 -18.78 7.52
C ALA A 22 17.66 -20.18 7.61
N LYS A 23 16.91 -21.22 7.19
CA LYS A 23 17.41 -22.61 7.16
C LYS A 23 18.62 -22.74 6.21
N LYS A 24 18.55 -22.16 5.00
CA LYS A 24 19.68 -22.15 4.06
C LYS A 24 20.93 -21.45 4.63
N ALA A 25 20.73 -20.40 5.40
CA ALA A 25 21.82 -19.66 6.05
C ALA A 25 22.25 -20.30 7.38
N SER A 26 21.72 -21.45 7.77
CA SER A 26 21.95 -22.09 9.07
C SER A 26 21.70 -21.15 10.26
N LEU A 27 20.74 -20.22 10.11
CA LEU A 27 20.41 -19.19 11.09
C LEU A 27 19.21 -19.68 11.93
N PRO A 28 19.39 -19.91 13.23
CA PRO A 28 18.25 -20.24 14.12
C PRO A 28 17.36 -19.02 14.30
N ILE A 29 16.07 -19.18 14.06
CA ILE A 29 15.06 -18.13 14.23
C ILE A 29 13.99 -18.52 15.23
N CYS A 30 13.44 -17.50 15.91
CA CYS A 30 12.20 -17.58 16.66
C CYS A 30 11.05 -17.05 15.82
N PHE A 31 9.86 -17.60 15.99
CA PHE A 31 8.65 -17.08 15.36
C PHE A 31 7.70 -16.56 16.45
N VAL A 32 7.14 -15.38 16.22
CA VAL A 32 6.13 -14.74 17.07
C VAL A 32 4.89 -14.53 16.23
N ASP A 33 3.78 -15.12 16.66
CA ASP A 33 2.49 -14.93 16.00
C ASP A 33 1.87 -13.60 16.43
N TRP A 34 1.30 -12.84 15.49
CA TRP A 34 0.53 -11.64 15.79
C TRP A 34 -0.64 -11.89 16.77
N ASN A 35 -1.21 -13.09 16.77
CA ASN A 35 -2.28 -13.45 17.69
C ASN A 35 -1.81 -13.62 19.14
N ASP A 36 -0.54 -13.97 19.33
CA ASP A 36 0.06 -14.25 20.64
C ASP A 36 1.19 -13.30 21.02
N TRP A 37 1.45 -12.26 20.21
CA TRP A 37 2.59 -11.39 20.37
C TRP A 37 2.71 -10.76 21.78
N GLY A 38 1.57 -10.45 22.42
CA GLY A 38 1.58 -9.88 23.77
C GLY A 38 1.98 -10.85 24.89
N LYS A 39 1.97 -12.17 24.61
CA LYS A 39 2.22 -13.22 25.63
C LYS A 39 3.65 -13.77 25.59
N GLN A 40 4.34 -13.66 24.46
CA GLN A 40 5.60 -14.37 24.21
C GLN A 40 6.86 -13.57 24.58
N TRP A 41 6.75 -12.26 24.85
CA TRP A 41 7.90 -11.40 25.08
C TRP A 41 8.75 -11.77 26.30
N GLY A 42 8.14 -12.30 27.34
CA GLY A 42 8.86 -12.76 28.54
C GLY A 42 9.76 -14.00 28.33
N SER A 43 9.65 -14.68 27.18
CA SER A 43 10.44 -15.86 26.85
C SER A 43 11.70 -15.56 26.02
N PHE A 44 11.93 -14.30 25.65
CA PHE A 44 13.12 -13.92 24.89
C PHE A 44 14.35 -13.77 25.78
N PRO A 45 15.55 -14.12 25.25
CA PRO A 45 16.77 -14.09 26.04
C PRO A 45 17.20 -12.66 26.38
N GLU A 46 17.83 -12.50 27.54
CA GLU A 46 18.45 -11.25 27.98
C GLU A 46 19.53 -10.69 27.03
N THR A 47 20.04 -11.52 26.12
CA THR A 47 21.07 -11.15 25.12
C THR A 47 20.58 -10.22 24.01
N GLY A 48 19.27 -9.94 23.96
CA GLY A 48 18.67 -9.10 22.95
C GLY A 48 18.19 -9.86 21.71
N LEU A 49 17.35 -9.19 20.93
CA LEU A 49 16.61 -9.72 19.81
C LEU A 49 16.84 -8.88 18.56
N PHE A 50 16.99 -9.52 17.40
CA PHE A 50 16.92 -8.87 16.10
C PHE A 50 15.58 -9.23 15.45
N LEU A 51 14.65 -8.25 15.35
CA LEU A 51 13.26 -8.50 15.01
C LEU A 51 12.93 -8.01 13.60
N LYS A 52 12.43 -8.93 12.77
CA LYS A 52 11.74 -8.63 11.52
C LYS A 52 10.24 -8.58 11.76
N ILE A 53 9.59 -7.54 11.28
CA ILE A 53 8.15 -7.32 11.40
C ILE A 53 7.50 -7.51 10.03
N ASP A 54 6.63 -8.49 9.90
CA ASP A 54 5.70 -8.63 8.79
C ASP A 54 4.32 -8.07 9.19
N PRO A 55 3.56 -7.44 8.27
CA PRO A 55 2.24 -6.94 8.61
C PRO A 55 1.28 -8.07 9.01
N PRO A 56 0.31 -7.80 9.89
CA PRO A 56 -0.74 -8.77 10.21
C PRO A 56 -1.59 -9.10 9.00
N LEU A 57 -2.21 -10.27 8.99
CA LEU A 57 -3.24 -10.62 8.00
C LEU A 57 -4.56 -9.97 8.38
N TRP A 58 -5.12 -9.23 7.45
CA TRP A 58 -6.48 -8.70 7.57
C TRP A 58 -7.46 -9.61 6.83
N LYS A 59 -8.52 -10.01 7.52
CA LYS A 59 -9.52 -10.93 6.97
C LYS A 59 -10.68 -10.23 6.28
N SER A 60 -10.82 -8.91 6.49
CA SER A 60 -11.90 -8.16 5.86
C SER A 60 -11.63 -7.86 4.40
N CYS A 61 -12.68 -7.91 3.59
CA CYS A 61 -12.70 -7.44 2.21
C CYS A 61 -13.36 -6.05 2.07
N SER A 62 -13.99 -5.52 3.13
CA SER A 62 -14.60 -4.19 3.15
C SER A 62 -13.53 -3.11 3.20
N LEU A 63 -13.62 -2.15 2.28
CA LEU A 63 -12.72 -1.00 2.27
C LEU A 63 -13.03 -0.01 3.40
N GLY A 64 -14.26 0.03 3.90
CA GLY A 64 -14.65 0.88 5.04
C GLY A 64 -14.00 0.47 6.38
N GLU A 65 -13.43 -0.73 6.47
CA GLU A 65 -12.73 -1.19 7.68
C GLU A 65 -11.24 -0.90 7.68
N LEU A 66 -10.68 -0.37 6.57
CA LEU A 66 -9.24 -0.13 6.44
C LEU A 66 -8.67 0.75 7.55
N ASP A 67 -9.36 1.84 7.90
CA ASP A 67 -8.90 2.77 8.93
C ASP A 67 -8.82 2.11 10.31
N SER A 68 -9.82 1.30 10.67
CA SER A 68 -9.83 0.55 11.93
C SER A 68 -8.69 -0.47 11.98
N LEU A 69 -8.52 -1.25 10.91
CA LEU A 69 -7.48 -2.29 10.81
C LEU A 69 -6.07 -1.69 10.86
N ILE A 70 -5.85 -0.60 10.15
CA ILE A 70 -4.56 0.09 10.15
C ILE A 70 -4.33 0.82 11.48
N GLY A 71 -5.37 1.41 12.07
CA GLY A 71 -5.30 2.00 13.42
C GLY A 71 -4.87 0.97 14.47
N ASP A 72 -5.40 -0.24 14.41
CA ASP A 72 -4.95 -1.35 15.26
C ASP A 72 -3.48 -1.72 15.03
N TYR A 73 -3.07 -1.76 13.78
CA TYR A 73 -1.68 -2.06 13.44
C TYR A 73 -0.74 -0.96 13.93
N LYS A 74 -1.07 0.31 13.74
CA LYS A 74 -0.29 1.45 14.26
C LYS A 74 -0.12 1.35 15.78
N ARG A 75 -1.19 1.12 16.54
CA ARG A 75 -1.11 0.95 18.00
C ARG A 75 -0.18 -0.21 18.42
N LYS A 76 -0.13 -1.29 17.64
CA LYS A 76 0.81 -2.41 17.86
C LYS A 76 2.24 -2.01 17.55
N LEU A 77 2.47 -1.24 16.50
CA LEU A 77 3.81 -0.72 16.15
C LEU A 77 4.34 0.24 17.22
N ASP A 78 3.49 1.14 17.76
CA ASP A 78 3.85 2.03 18.86
C ASP A 78 4.29 1.25 20.12
N LYS A 79 3.52 0.22 20.48
CA LYS A 79 3.88 -0.66 21.60
C LYS A 79 5.22 -1.36 21.35
N LEU A 80 5.45 -1.87 20.13
CA LEU A 80 6.72 -2.48 19.77
C LEU A 80 7.88 -1.48 19.90
N ALA A 81 7.71 -0.25 19.42
CA ALA A 81 8.73 0.78 19.55
C ALA A 81 9.08 1.04 21.01
N GLY A 82 8.11 1.14 21.90
CA GLY A 82 8.32 1.31 23.35
C GLY A 82 8.99 0.12 24.05
N MET A 83 9.00 -1.06 23.43
CA MET A 83 9.63 -2.26 23.99
C MET A 83 11.12 -2.38 23.67
N ALA A 84 11.65 -1.54 22.76
CA ALA A 84 13.02 -1.64 22.24
C ALA A 84 14.07 -1.76 23.33
N ASP A 85 14.06 -0.84 24.28
CA ASP A 85 15.07 -0.78 25.36
C ASP A 85 14.89 -1.90 26.39
N THR A 86 13.65 -2.16 26.80
CA THR A 86 13.32 -3.18 27.81
C THR A 86 13.80 -4.57 27.39
N TYR A 87 13.59 -4.93 26.12
CA TYR A 87 13.94 -6.24 25.58
C TYR A 87 15.18 -6.23 24.69
N LYS A 88 15.91 -5.12 24.65
CA LYS A 88 17.11 -4.94 23.81
C LYS A 88 16.87 -5.33 22.34
N ILE A 89 15.72 -4.88 21.80
CA ILE A 89 15.31 -5.22 20.43
C ILE A 89 16.00 -4.29 19.44
N GLN A 90 16.63 -4.88 18.44
CA GLN A 90 17.07 -4.22 17.23
C GLN A 90 16.12 -4.62 16.09
N TYR A 91 15.58 -3.65 15.36
CA TYR A 91 14.63 -3.89 14.29
C TYR A 91 15.31 -3.92 12.92
N PHE A 92 14.85 -4.81 12.02
CA PHE A 92 15.15 -4.71 10.58
C PHE A 92 14.60 -3.43 9.99
N ASN A 93 13.32 -3.18 10.25
CA ASN A 93 12.66 -1.91 9.97
C ASN A 93 12.04 -1.42 11.28
N HIS A 94 12.41 -0.21 11.69
CA HIS A 94 11.91 0.34 12.95
C HIS A 94 10.38 0.51 12.89
N PRO A 95 9.62 0.14 13.94
CA PRO A 95 8.16 0.22 13.95
C PRO A 95 7.60 1.58 13.53
N LEU A 96 8.16 2.68 14.05
CA LEU A 96 7.73 4.04 13.68
C LEU A 96 8.05 4.40 12.22
N ALA A 97 9.10 3.81 11.63
CA ALA A 97 9.36 3.95 10.20
C ALA A 97 8.33 3.20 9.36
N ILE A 98 7.94 2.00 9.79
CA ILE A 98 6.84 1.24 9.16
C ILE A 98 5.55 2.05 9.22
N GLU A 99 5.20 2.59 10.39
CA GLU A 99 4.01 3.43 10.56
C GLU A 99 3.98 4.62 9.60
N GLY A 100 5.09 5.35 9.51
CA GLY A 100 5.21 6.50 8.60
C GLY A 100 5.10 6.15 7.11
N LEU A 101 5.26 4.86 6.74
CA LEU A 101 5.07 4.37 5.36
C LEU A 101 3.65 3.87 5.09
N LEU A 102 2.83 3.65 6.13
CA LEU A 102 1.44 3.23 5.96
C LEU A 102 0.56 4.34 5.41
N ASP A 103 0.91 5.59 5.68
CA ASP A 103 0.23 6.78 5.19
C ASP A 103 0.94 7.32 3.94
N LYS A 104 0.21 7.35 2.81
CA LYS A 104 0.77 7.77 1.52
C LYS A 104 1.08 9.26 1.45
N ARG A 105 0.32 10.13 2.16
CA ARG A 105 0.60 11.57 2.23
C ARG A 105 1.89 11.81 3.01
N VAL A 106 2.01 11.21 4.19
CA VAL A 106 3.21 11.31 5.04
C VAL A 106 4.43 10.77 4.30
N CYS A 107 4.31 9.62 3.65
CA CYS A 107 5.40 9.02 2.86
C CYS A 107 5.83 9.96 1.73
N LYS A 108 4.89 10.46 0.96
CA LYS A 108 5.13 11.39 -0.16
C LYS A 108 5.81 12.68 0.29
N LYS A 109 5.30 13.28 1.37
CA LYS A 109 5.91 14.49 1.97
C LYS A 109 7.37 14.25 2.37
N LYS A 110 7.67 13.13 3.02
CA LYS A 110 9.04 12.75 3.39
C LYS A 110 9.95 12.57 2.16
N LEU A 111 9.45 11.97 1.09
CA LEU A 111 10.21 11.81 -0.15
C LEU A 111 10.52 13.17 -0.80
N CYS A 112 9.53 14.06 -0.91
CA CYS A 112 9.70 15.43 -1.39
C CYS A 112 10.75 16.20 -0.58
N GLN A 113 10.67 16.14 0.75
CA GLN A 113 11.63 16.80 1.66
C GLN A 113 13.07 16.31 1.46
N LYS A 114 13.23 15.10 0.95
CA LYS A 114 14.55 14.52 0.60
C LYS A 114 14.95 14.77 -0.86
N GLY A 115 14.21 15.60 -1.60
CA GLY A 115 14.50 15.91 -3.00
C GLY A 115 14.20 14.77 -3.98
N LEU A 116 13.48 13.73 -3.54
CA LEU A 116 13.11 12.63 -4.41
C LEU A 116 11.86 13.00 -5.24
N PRO A 117 11.86 12.72 -6.56
CA PRO A 117 10.72 13.01 -7.40
C PRO A 117 9.53 12.12 -7.01
N VAL A 118 8.36 12.75 -6.88
CA VAL A 118 7.08 12.07 -6.64
C VAL A 118 6.06 12.55 -7.66
N THR A 119 4.97 11.77 -7.81
CA THR A 119 3.86 12.16 -8.68
C THR A 119 3.19 13.44 -8.16
N GLU A 120 2.73 14.29 -9.06
CA GLU A 120 1.98 15.50 -8.71
C GLU A 120 0.66 15.13 -8.04
N SER A 121 0.36 15.78 -6.89
CA SER A 121 -0.94 15.68 -6.20
C SER A 121 -1.87 16.78 -6.68
N LEU A 122 -3.16 16.47 -6.73
CA LEU A 122 -4.20 17.48 -6.95
C LEU A 122 -4.62 18.19 -5.65
N GLU A 123 -4.11 17.75 -4.51
CA GLU A 123 -4.30 18.39 -3.21
C GLU A 123 -3.47 19.69 -3.14
N GLU A 124 -4.02 20.78 -2.63
CA GLU A 124 -3.27 22.03 -2.46
C GLU A 124 -2.34 21.92 -1.25
N GLU A 125 -1.11 22.43 -1.39
CA GLU A 125 -0.20 22.53 -0.25
C GLU A 125 -0.70 23.61 0.72
N GLY A 126 -0.96 23.23 1.97
CA GLY A 126 -1.32 24.15 3.05
C GLY A 126 -2.80 24.18 3.43
N GLU A 127 -3.66 23.46 2.76
CA GLU A 127 -5.05 23.25 3.23
C GLU A 127 -5.06 22.25 4.40
N GLU A 128 -5.70 22.63 5.52
CA GLU A 128 -5.85 21.75 6.70
C GLU A 128 -6.73 20.53 6.41
N GLU A 129 -7.60 20.60 5.37
CA GLU A 129 -8.42 19.49 4.89
C GLU A 129 -8.44 19.42 3.36
N PRO A 130 -7.44 18.75 2.73
CA PRO A 130 -7.38 18.65 1.28
C PRO A 130 -8.29 17.55 0.70
N ASN A 131 -9.36 17.17 1.37
CA ASN A 131 -10.16 16.02 0.96
C ASN A 131 -11.10 16.37 -0.19
N LEU A 132 -10.79 15.86 -1.37
CA LEU A 132 -11.73 15.80 -2.49
C LEU A 132 -12.80 14.76 -2.17
N LEU A 133 -13.90 15.20 -1.54
CA LEU A 133 -14.95 14.32 -1.01
C LEU A 133 -16.03 13.97 -2.03
N SER A 134 -16.06 14.63 -3.18
CA SER A 134 -17.05 14.37 -4.21
C SER A 134 -16.46 14.41 -5.62
N VAL A 135 -17.18 13.83 -6.57
CA VAL A 135 -16.78 13.84 -7.98
C VAL A 135 -16.80 15.27 -8.53
N GLU A 136 -17.74 16.10 -8.12
CA GLU A 136 -17.82 17.49 -8.53
C GLU A 136 -16.55 18.24 -8.14
N MET A 137 -16.13 18.17 -6.87
CA MET A 137 -14.87 18.75 -6.39
C MET A 137 -13.66 18.20 -7.15
N LEU A 138 -13.65 16.91 -7.44
CA LEU A 138 -12.58 16.27 -8.23
C LEU A 138 -12.51 16.85 -9.64
N LEU A 139 -13.65 16.99 -10.34
CA LEU A 139 -13.69 17.51 -11.69
C LEU A 139 -13.29 18.98 -11.75
N GLU A 140 -13.77 19.81 -10.83
CA GLU A 140 -13.36 21.21 -10.70
C GLU A 140 -11.85 21.35 -10.48
N ARG A 141 -11.28 20.51 -9.60
CA ARG A 141 -9.85 20.51 -9.34
C ARG A 141 -9.04 20.04 -10.56
N MET A 142 -9.51 18.98 -11.25
CA MET A 142 -8.90 18.48 -12.48
C MET A 142 -8.89 19.55 -13.58
N GLU A 143 -9.97 20.31 -13.72
CA GLU A 143 -10.09 21.42 -14.69
C GLU A 143 -9.15 22.57 -14.32
N LYS A 144 -9.14 23.01 -13.06
CA LYS A 144 -8.24 24.05 -12.55
C LYS A 144 -6.75 23.73 -12.79
N CYS A 145 -6.37 22.46 -12.66
CA CYS A 145 -4.99 21.99 -12.84
C CYS A 145 -4.65 21.59 -14.30
N ASP A 146 -5.60 21.66 -15.25
CA ASP A 146 -5.47 21.13 -16.62
C ASP A 146 -5.03 19.65 -16.64
N ILE A 147 -5.60 18.85 -15.74
CA ILE A 147 -5.31 17.41 -15.59
C ILE A 147 -6.56 16.61 -15.96
N HIS A 148 -6.44 15.73 -16.96
CA HIS A 148 -7.57 14.95 -17.49
C HIS A 148 -7.54 13.48 -17.08
N GLN A 149 -6.51 13.07 -16.32
CA GLN A 149 -6.39 11.70 -15.84
C GLN A 149 -5.65 11.62 -14.50
N VAL A 150 -6.21 10.84 -13.58
CA VAL A 150 -5.71 10.76 -12.20
C VAL A 150 -5.72 9.32 -11.68
N PHE A 151 -4.86 9.05 -10.69
CA PHE A 151 -5.00 7.94 -9.78
C PHE A 151 -5.61 8.41 -8.47
N ILE A 152 -6.62 7.70 -8.00
CA ILE A 152 -7.27 7.88 -6.70
C ILE A 152 -6.89 6.69 -5.85
N LYS A 153 -6.33 6.94 -4.68
CA LYS A 153 -5.81 5.88 -3.79
C LYS A 153 -6.19 6.21 -2.35
N PRO A 154 -6.82 5.30 -1.61
CA PRO A 154 -6.96 5.50 -0.17
C PRO A 154 -5.60 5.81 0.45
N VAL A 155 -5.54 6.82 1.30
CA VAL A 155 -4.29 7.27 1.98
C VAL A 155 -3.67 6.10 2.70
N ILE A 156 -4.50 5.28 3.34
CA ILE A 156 -4.13 4.07 4.05
C ILE A 156 -4.55 2.85 3.23
N GLY A 157 -3.72 1.81 3.22
CA GLY A 157 -4.00 0.55 2.51
C GLY A 157 -2.86 0.07 1.64
N SER A 158 -2.93 -1.21 1.28
CA SER A 158 -1.93 -1.90 0.47
C SER A 158 -2.60 -2.84 -0.54
N GLY A 159 -1.82 -3.45 -1.45
CA GLY A 159 -2.33 -4.47 -2.37
C GLY A 159 -3.33 -3.97 -3.41
N ALA A 160 -3.31 -2.70 -3.77
CA ALA A 160 -4.27 -2.02 -4.64
C ALA A 160 -5.68 -1.87 -4.04
N ALA A 161 -5.85 -1.97 -2.71
CA ALA A 161 -7.13 -1.73 -2.05
C ALA A 161 -7.64 -0.31 -2.37
N GLY A 162 -8.83 -0.20 -2.97
CA GLY A 162 -9.45 1.06 -3.35
C GLY A 162 -8.77 1.84 -4.48
N VAL A 163 -7.65 1.34 -5.05
CA VAL A 163 -6.93 2.06 -6.10
C VAL A 163 -7.78 2.12 -7.37
N SER A 164 -7.91 3.34 -7.90
CA SER A 164 -8.69 3.64 -9.08
C SER A 164 -7.90 4.53 -10.04
N ALA A 165 -8.05 4.31 -11.33
CA ALA A 165 -7.52 5.17 -12.39
C ALA A 165 -8.70 5.77 -13.15
N PHE A 166 -8.82 7.09 -13.09
CA PHE A 166 -9.92 7.84 -13.65
C PHE A 166 -9.44 8.76 -14.76
N ARG A 167 -10.20 8.80 -15.85
CA ARG A 167 -10.00 9.70 -16.97
C ARG A 167 -11.29 10.42 -17.28
N TRP A 168 -11.20 11.73 -17.50
CA TRP A 168 -12.29 12.59 -17.87
C TRP A 168 -11.90 13.48 -19.04
N GLN A 169 -12.82 13.67 -19.96
CA GLN A 169 -12.66 14.57 -21.09
C GLN A 169 -13.68 15.72 -20.99
N PRO A 170 -13.29 16.93 -20.56
CA PRO A 170 -14.21 18.02 -20.25
C PRO A 170 -15.14 18.37 -21.41
N ARG A 171 -14.59 18.49 -22.65
CA ARG A 171 -15.36 18.91 -23.83
C ARG A 171 -16.52 17.98 -24.19
N SER A 172 -16.41 16.68 -23.96
CA SER A 172 -17.41 15.69 -24.32
C SER A 172 -18.13 15.09 -23.13
N GLY A 173 -17.72 15.40 -21.91
CA GLY A 173 -18.21 14.78 -20.68
C GLY A 173 -17.86 13.29 -20.53
N LYS A 174 -17.10 12.71 -21.47
CA LYS A 174 -16.75 11.28 -21.43
C LYS A 174 -15.88 10.96 -20.24
N MET A 175 -16.24 9.87 -19.54
CA MET A 175 -15.56 9.36 -18.36
C MET A 175 -15.17 7.91 -18.55
N VAL A 176 -14.04 7.51 -17.98
CA VAL A 176 -13.60 6.11 -17.87
C VAL A 176 -12.99 5.89 -16.51
N LEU A 177 -13.46 4.88 -15.80
CA LEU A 177 -12.91 4.47 -14.51
C LEU A 177 -12.40 3.04 -14.59
N TYR A 178 -11.15 2.83 -14.17
CA TYR A 178 -10.58 1.51 -13.95
C TYR A 178 -10.40 1.29 -12.45
N THR A 179 -11.02 0.26 -11.89
CA THR A 179 -10.87 -0.08 -10.48
C THR A 179 -11.12 -1.56 -10.23
N CYS A 180 -10.58 -2.07 -9.14
CA CYS A 180 -10.91 -3.40 -8.62
C CYS A 180 -11.97 -3.36 -7.52
N SER A 181 -12.45 -2.17 -7.17
CA SER A 181 -13.49 -1.96 -6.17
C SER A 181 -14.88 -2.05 -6.78
N LEU A 182 -15.82 -2.52 -5.99
CA LEU A 182 -17.24 -2.53 -6.35
C LEU A 182 -18.11 -2.46 -5.10
N GLU A 183 -19.33 -2.04 -5.28
CA GLU A 183 -20.36 -2.11 -4.25
C GLU A 183 -20.87 -3.53 -4.11
N GLN A 184 -20.99 -4.00 -2.89
CA GLN A 184 -21.60 -5.27 -2.55
C GLN A 184 -22.68 -5.03 -1.49
N GLU A 185 -23.89 -5.48 -1.80
CA GLU A 185 -25.05 -5.33 -0.92
C GLU A 185 -24.77 -5.91 0.47
N GLY A 186 -25.11 -5.17 1.52
CA GLY A 186 -24.92 -5.57 2.91
C GLY A 186 -23.49 -5.47 3.45
N ILE A 187 -22.48 -5.23 2.59
CA ILE A 187 -21.06 -5.13 3.00
C ILE A 187 -20.51 -3.74 2.71
N GLY A 188 -21.02 -3.07 1.67
CA GLY A 188 -20.53 -1.79 1.19
C GLY A 188 -19.44 -1.95 0.12
N LEU A 189 -18.47 -1.06 0.11
CA LEU A 189 -17.40 -1.05 -0.88
C LEU A 189 -16.37 -2.15 -0.59
N VAL A 190 -16.19 -3.07 -1.53
CA VAL A 190 -15.23 -4.18 -1.42
C VAL A 190 -14.16 -4.12 -2.49
N ASN A 191 -13.01 -4.71 -2.18
CA ASN A 191 -11.91 -4.85 -3.13
C ASN A 191 -11.88 -6.27 -3.72
N THR A 192 -11.74 -6.37 -5.04
CA THR A 192 -11.65 -7.65 -5.74
C THR A 192 -10.28 -7.82 -6.41
N LYS A 193 -9.97 -9.03 -6.86
CA LYS A 193 -8.75 -9.30 -7.64
C LYS A 193 -8.91 -9.00 -9.14
N ARG A 194 -10.09 -8.52 -9.58
CA ARG A 194 -10.40 -8.27 -10.98
C ARG A 194 -10.46 -6.78 -11.26
N LEU A 195 -9.60 -6.29 -12.13
CA LEU A 195 -9.69 -4.94 -12.67
C LEU A 195 -10.89 -4.85 -13.62
N ARG A 196 -11.75 -3.86 -13.39
CA ARG A 196 -12.92 -3.55 -14.20
C ARG A 196 -12.78 -2.19 -14.85
N ARG A 197 -13.44 -2.02 -15.98
CA ARG A 197 -13.55 -0.76 -16.70
C ARG A 197 -15.02 -0.34 -16.72
N PHE A 198 -15.30 0.86 -16.24
CA PHE A 198 -16.63 1.49 -16.26
C PHE A 198 -16.61 2.66 -17.24
N THR A 199 -17.73 2.84 -17.96
CA THR A 199 -17.92 3.92 -18.95
C THR A 199 -19.23 4.68 -18.75
N GLU A 200 -20.17 4.12 -17.97
CA GLU A 200 -21.45 4.73 -17.68
C GLU A 200 -21.28 5.82 -16.62
N PRO A 201 -21.58 7.10 -16.92
CA PRO A 201 -21.33 8.22 -16.02
C PRO A 201 -21.97 8.06 -14.63
N GLU A 202 -23.22 7.62 -14.54
CA GLU A 202 -23.93 7.43 -13.28
C GLU A 202 -23.23 6.40 -12.37
N GLN A 203 -22.81 5.27 -12.95
CA GLN A 203 -22.07 4.25 -12.21
C GLN A 203 -20.70 4.77 -11.74
N ILE A 204 -20.01 5.53 -12.60
CA ILE A 204 -18.70 6.13 -12.28
C ILE A 204 -18.85 7.12 -11.13
N VAL A 205 -19.79 8.04 -11.21
CA VAL A 205 -20.04 9.06 -10.18
C VAL A 205 -20.41 8.40 -8.85
N SER A 206 -21.34 7.44 -8.85
CA SER A 206 -21.72 6.71 -7.64
C SER A 206 -20.52 6.03 -6.98
N LEU A 207 -19.71 5.30 -7.77
CA LEU A 207 -18.56 4.56 -7.25
C LEU A 207 -17.42 5.48 -6.78
N LEU A 208 -17.14 6.55 -7.54
CA LEU A 208 -16.10 7.52 -7.18
C LEU A 208 -16.44 8.28 -5.90
N ASN A 209 -17.69 8.72 -5.71
CA ASN A 209 -18.12 9.39 -4.48
C ASN A 209 -17.85 8.50 -3.25
N ARG A 210 -18.13 7.20 -3.35
CA ARG A 210 -17.84 6.27 -2.25
C ARG A 210 -16.35 6.04 -2.03
N LEU A 211 -15.56 5.99 -3.12
CA LEU A 211 -14.10 5.85 -3.02
C LEU A 211 -13.45 7.09 -2.40
N LEU A 212 -13.88 8.27 -2.81
CA LEU A 212 -13.34 9.54 -2.28
C LEU A 212 -13.63 9.70 -0.78
N ASN A 213 -14.76 9.15 -0.30
CA ASN A 213 -15.08 9.13 1.14
C ASN A 213 -14.20 8.20 1.99
N LEU A 214 -13.26 7.45 1.37
CA LEU A 214 -12.28 6.63 2.09
C LEU A 214 -11.00 7.40 2.48
N ASP A 215 -11.01 8.71 2.49
CA ASP A 215 -9.80 9.53 2.62
C ASP A 215 -8.73 9.12 1.60
N CYS A 216 -8.79 9.71 0.42
CA CYS A 216 -7.94 9.38 -0.71
C CYS A 216 -6.92 10.47 -1.02
N ILE A 217 -5.74 10.06 -1.47
CA ILE A 217 -4.81 10.91 -2.22
C ILE A 217 -5.15 10.83 -3.71
N VAL A 218 -5.22 11.98 -4.37
CA VAL A 218 -5.45 12.08 -5.82
C VAL A 218 -4.18 12.56 -6.49
N GLU A 219 -3.67 11.77 -7.44
CA GLU A 219 -2.40 12.03 -8.10
C GLU A 219 -2.56 12.03 -9.62
N ARG A 220 -1.81 12.89 -10.31
CA ARG A 220 -1.74 12.88 -11.77
C ARG A 220 -1.34 11.48 -12.27
N TRP A 221 -2.09 10.96 -13.24
CA TRP A 221 -1.75 9.71 -13.89
C TRP A 221 -0.80 9.97 -15.06
N TYR A 222 0.46 9.60 -14.89
CA TYR A 222 1.46 9.60 -15.94
C TYR A 222 1.37 8.31 -16.76
N ALA A 223 1.59 8.43 -18.07
CA ALA A 223 1.70 7.25 -18.93
C ALA A 223 2.87 6.37 -18.46
N LYS A 224 2.62 5.09 -18.34
CA LYS A 224 3.65 4.10 -18.02
C LYS A 224 4.40 3.69 -19.29
N GLY A 225 5.60 3.17 -19.14
CA GLY A 225 6.29 2.48 -20.21
C GLY A 225 5.50 1.26 -20.69
N GLU A 226 5.71 0.89 -21.95
CA GLU A 226 5.08 -0.28 -22.55
C GLU A 226 6.12 -1.30 -22.99
N TYR A 227 5.80 -2.58 -22.78
CA TYR A 227 6.59 -3.73 -23.23
C TYR A 227 5.66 -4.80 -23.77
N GLN A 228 5.80 -5.18 -25.03
CA GLN A 228 4.99 -6.19 -25.72
C GLN A 228 3.47 -5.98 -25.57
N GLY A 229 3.00 -4.71 -25.61
CA GLY A 229 1.58 -4.37 -25.45
C GLY A 229 1.06 -4.40 -24.02
N TYR A 230 1.95 -4.44 -23.03
CA TYR A 230 1.64 -4.31 -21.62
C TYR A 230 2.23 -3.03 -21.05
N SER A 231 1.43 -2.27 -20.32
CA SER A 231 1.97 -1.23 -19.45
C SER A 231 2.73 -1.86 -18.29
N TYR A 232 3.86 -1.26 -17.89
CA TYR A 232 4.62 -1.79 -16.76
C TYR A 232 5.06 -0.70 -15.79
N ASP A 233 5.34 -1.12 -14.57
CA ASP A 233 6.16 -0.40 -13.60
C ASP A 233 7.21 -1.33 -13.00
N LEU A 234 8.20 -0.72 -12.34
CA LEU A 234 9.29 -1.45 -11.71
C LEU A 234 9.12 -1.47 -10.21
N ARG A 235 9.37 -2.62 -9.62
CA ARG A 235 9.52 -2.78 -8.17
C ARG A 235 10.94 -3.17 -7.84
N ALA A 236 11.65 -2.26 -7.20
CA ALA A 236 12.98 -2.52 -6.67
C ALA A 236 12.87 -3.02 -5.22
N VAL A 237 13.69 -4.01 -4.90
CA VAL A 237 14.00 -4.40 -3.52
C VAL A 237 15.36 -3.84 -3.21
N VAL A 238 15.40 -2.94 -2.24
CA VAL A 238 16.62 -2.24 -1.83
C VAL A 238 16.98 -2.70 -0.42
N GLN A 239 18.23 -3.10 -0.22
CA GLN A 239 18.79 -3.41 1.10
C GLN A 239 20.05 -2.59 1.26
N GLU A 240 20.12 -1.82 2.36
CA GLU A 240 21.16 -0.82 2.55
C GLU A 240 21.23 0.13 1.34
N ASP A 241 22.31 0.17 0.60
CA ASP A 241 22.52 1.04 -0.55
C ASP A 241 22.47 0.28 -1.89
N ASN A 242 22.03 -0.99 -1.88
CA ASN A 242 22.03 -1.85 -3.06
C ASN A 242 20.61 -2.19 -3.53
N VAL A 243 20.42 -2.23 -4.84
CA VAL A 243 19.22 -2.81 -5.46
C VAL A 243 19.48 -4.31 -5.66
N ASP A 244 18.92 -5.14 -4.76
CA ASP A 244 19.16 -6.59 -4.80
C ASP A 244 18.26 -7.30 -5.80
N PHE A 245 17.12 -6.73 -6.12
CA PHE A 245 16.17 -7.35 -7.02
C PHE A 245 15.29 -6.31 -7.72
N LEU A 246 15.08 -6.47 -9.01
CA LEU A 246 14.23 -5.62 -9.82
C LEU A 246 13.16 -6.45 -10.53
N LEU A 247 11.90 -6.11 -10.30
CA LEU A 247 10.75 -6.79 -10.87
C LEU A 247 9.91 -5.84 -11.69
N ALA A 248 9.70 -6.15 -12.97
CA ALA A 248 8.68 -5.49 -13.77
C ALA A 248 7.31 -6.13 -13.50
N ARG A 249 6.29 -5.29 -13.29
CA ARG A 249 4.91 -5.70 -13.10
C ARG A 249 4.11 -5.27 -14.33
N LEU A 250 3.72 -6.24 -15.15
CA LEU A 250 3.06 -6.02 -16.42
C LEU A 250 1.55 -6.13 -16.29
N SER A 251 0.81 -5.21 -16.91
CA SER A 251 -0.66 -5.18 -16.93
C SER A 251 -1.20 -4.75 -18.28
N LYS A 252 -2.36 -5.28 -18.67
CA LYS A 252 -3.13 -4.76 -19.81
C LYS A 252 -3.95 -3.50 -19.48
N GLY A 253 -3.94 -3.09 -18.22
CA GLY A 253 -4.63 -1.91 -17.74
C GLY A 253 -3.68 -0.93 -17.03
N PRO A 254 -4.19 0.19 -16.53
CA PRO A 254 -3.36 1.21 -15.90
C PRO A 254 -2.80 0.78 -14.53
N ILE A 255 -3.43 -0.19 -13.85
CA ILE A 255 -3.05 -0.63 -12.52
C ILE A 255 -2.22 -1.91 -12.61
N THR A 256 -0.95 -1.83 -12.24
CA THR A 256 0.07 -2.88 -12.42
C THR A 256 0.29 -3.79 -11.21
N ASN A 257 -0.48 -3.60 -10.13
CA ASN A 257 -0.34 -4.40 -8.91
C ASN A 257 -0.52 -5.91 -9.16
N LEU A 258 0.41 -6.74 -8.70
CA LEU A 258 0.38 -8.20 -8.90
C LEU A 258 -0.84 -8.89 -8.25
N HIS A 259 -1.43 -8.28 -7.21
CA HIS A 259 -2.66 -8.77 -6.59
C HIS A 259 -3.88 -8.79 -7.52
N LEU A 260 -3.79 -8.10 -8.67
CA LEU A 260 -4.84 -8.05 -9.70
C LEU A 260 -4.61 -9.06 -10.84
N ASN A 261 -3.92 -10.16 -10.58
CA ASN A 261 -3.56 -11.17 -11.57
C ASN A 261 -2.69 -10.63 -12.73
N ASN A 262 -1.90 -9.61 -12.47
CA ASN A 262 -0.90 -9.08 -13.38
C ASN A 262 0.35 -9.97 -13.40
N HIS A 263 1.16 -9.85 -14.45
CA HIS A 263 2.30 -10.73 -14.68
C HIS A 263 3.60 -10.13 -14.14
N PRO A 264 4.33 -10.87 -13.29
CA PRO A 264 5.70 -10.49 -12.92
C PRO A 264 6.67 -10.88 -14.03
N MET A 265 7.69 -10.05 -14.24
CA MET A 265 8.83 -10.37 -15.11
C MET A 265 10.09 -9.84 -14.42
N GLU A 266 11.11 -10.70 -14.30
CA GLU A 266 12.42 -10.24 -13.82
C GLU A 266 12.99 -9.23 -14.84
N ALA A 267 13.30 -8.04 -14.34
CA ALA A 267 14.01 -7.04 -15.12
C ALA A 267 15.51 -7.30 -14.87
N GLY A 268 16.21 -7.79 -15.89
CA GLY A 268 17.66 -7.96 -15.81
C GLY A 268 18.32 -6.63 -15.46
N MET A 269 19.26 -6.67 -14.52
CA MET A 269 20.16 -5.54 -14.22
C MET A 269 21.29 -5.51 -15.25
#